data_5bd6218700474916c04a87a2609698ff
#
_entry.id   5bd6218700474916c04a87a2609698ff
#
_cell.length_a   1.000
_cell.length_b   1.000
_cell.length_c   1.000
_cell.angle_alpha   90.00
_cell.angle_beta   90.00
_cell.angle_gamma   90.00
#
_symmetry.space_group_name_H-M   'P 1'
#
loop_
_entity.id
_entity.type
_entity.pdbx_description
1 polymer ?
#
loop_
_entity_poly.entity_id
_entity_poly.type
_entity_poly.pdbx_seq_one_letter_code
_entity_poly.pdbx_strand_id
1 'polypeptide(L)'
;MKLSNNKLNNKIIVVTGANTGIGRAAAIAYAKQGARVVLLGRNLNSLEKVYDEIEDLDCHEPMISLMDFETADGNDYQMVYENMMDEFGKLDGLLLNASILGDRSPIAHYDSETWVRTIHVNLTTQFLLTKALLPALYESNSASVIFTSSGVGKIGKAFWGAYSVSKFGIEALSQILSSEHDDETSIRFNCINPGATKTKMRKQAYPYEDESILKNPEELMEKYIWLMSDESSTTHGQSIDGQ
;
A
#
# COMPACT_ATOMS: atom_id res chain seq x y z
N MET A 1 -23.53 18.10 4.55
CA MET A 1 -23.90 17.33 3.33
C MET A 1 -23.69 15.86 3.68
N LYS A 2 -24.75 15.06 3.87
CA LYS A 2 -24.57 13.64 4.21
C LYS A 2 -23.81 12.96 3.05
N LEU A 3 -22.62 12.44 3.30
CA LEU A 3 -21.87 11.57 2.39
C LEU A 3 -22.73 10.33 2.13
N SER A 4 -23.41 10.32 1.01
CA SER A 4 -24.16 9.17 0.53
C SER A 4 -23.15 8.16 -0.03
N ASN A 5 -23.07 7.01 0.59
CA ASN A 5 -22.24 5.84 0.26
C ASN A 5 -20.86 5.81 0.95
N ASN A 6 -20.85 5.56 2.25
CA ASN A 6 -19.64 5.18 2.98
C ASN A 6 -19.28 3.72 2.64
N LYS A 7 -18.59 3.53 1.51
CA LYS A 7 -18.22 2.20 0.97
C LYS A 7 -17.31 1.40 1.89
N LEU A 8 -16.65 2.07 2.85
CA LEU A 8 -15.69 1.47 3.79
C LEU A 8 -16.11 1.64 5.24
N ASN A 9 -17.41 1.81 5.47
CA ASN A 9 -17.94 2.10 6.80
C ASN A 9 -17.50 1.05 7.84
N ASN A 10 -16.87 1.51 8.91
CA ASN A 10 -16.31 0.70 10.01
C ASN A 10 -15.25 -0.34 9.60
N LYS A 11 -14.70 -0.28 8.38
CA LYS A 11 -13.55 -1.10 8.01
C LYS A 11 -12.28 -0.58 8.69
N ILE A 12 -11.47 -1.50 9.19
CA ILE A 12 -10.13 -1.21 9.75
C ILE A 12 -9.11 -1.42 8.64
N ILE A 13 -8.37 -0.37 8.28
CA ILE A 13 -7.48 -0.41 7.10
C ILE A 13 -6.08 0.11 7.47
N VAL A 14 -5.08 -0.73 7.30
CA VAL A 14 -3.66 -0.34 7.39
C VAL A 14 -3.18 0.18 6.04
N VAL A 15 -2.55 1.36 6.04
CA VAL A 15 -1.92 1.97 4.86
C VAL A 15 -0.43 2.16 5.09
N THR A 16 0.41 1.46 4.34
CA THR A 16 1.87 1.64 4.43
C THR A 16 2.34 2.80 3.55
N GLY A 17 3.32 3.57 4.05
CA GLY A 17 3.75 4.80 3.39
C GLY A 17 2.66 5.87 3.35
N ALA A 18 1.83 5.92 4.40
CA ALA A 18 0.67 6.79 4.52
C ALA A 18 1.01 8.29 4.58
N ASN A 19 2.28 8.64 4.73
CA ASN A 19 2.73 10.01 4.97
C ASN A 19 2.86 10.88 3.70
N THR A 20 2.89 10.30 2.49
CA THR A 20 3.08 11.07 1.24
C THR A 20 2.45 10.39 0.02
N GLY A 21 2.26 11.16 -1.05
CA GLY A 21 1.87 10.65 -2.37
C GLY A 21 0.59 9.81 -2.34
N ILE A 22 0.65 8.66 -3.00
CA ILE A 22 -0.51 7.76 -3.15
C ILE A 22 -0.98 7.22 -1.78
N GLY A 23 -0.05 6.85 -0.89
CA GLY A 23 -0.41 6.34 0.44
C GLY A 23 -1.17 7.37 1.28
N ARG A 24 -0.71 8.64 1.28
CA ARG A 24 -1.44 9.74 1.94
C ARG A 24 -2.84 9.94 1.32
N ALA A 25 -2.91 10.03 -0.01
CA ALA A 25 -4.20 10.22 -0.68
C ALA A 25 -5.18 9.06 -0.39
N ALA A 26 -4.68 7.81 -0.37
CA ALA A 26 -5.48 6.64 -0.03
C ALA A 26 -5.97 6.66 1.42
N ALA A 27 -5.10 7.00 2.37
CA ALA A 27 -5.48 7.09 3.79
C ALA A 27 -6.63 8.09 4.00
N ILE A 28 -6.50 9.30 3.44
CA ILE A 28 -7.54 10.32 3.52
C ILE A 28 -8.82 9.89 2.80
N ALA A 29 -8.69 9.27 1.62
CA ALA A 29 -9.84 8.81 0.84
C ALA A 29 -10.60 7.68 1.56
N TYR A 30 -9.91 6.75 2.20
CA TYR A 30 -10.51 5.68 2.98
C TYR A 30 -11.24 6.21 4.22
N ALA A 31 -10.61 7.15 4.94
CA ALA A 31 -11.25 7.82 6.07
C ALA A 31 -12.54 8.53 5.66
N LYS A 32 -12.54 9.27 4.54
CA LYS A 32 -13.74 9.91 3.96
C LYS A 32 -14.85 8.93 3.60
N GLN A 33 -14.52 7.65 3.39
CA GLN A 33 -15.47 6.57 3.12
C GLN A 33 -15.89 5.80 4.38
N GLY A 34 -15.55 6.31 5.57
CA GLY A 34 -15.96 5.77 6.86
C GLY A 34 -15.05 4.69 7.44
N ALA A 35 -13.85 4.51 6.90
CA ALA A 35 -12.86 3.60 7.46
C ALA A 35 -12.17 4.21 8.70
N ARG A 36 -11.74 3.35 9.63
CA ARG A 36 -10.68 3.65 10.60
C ARG A 36 -9.34 3.31 9.96
N VAL A 37 -8.48 4.30 9.81
CA VAL A 37 -7.21 4.14 9.08
C VAL A 37 -6.04 4.08 10.04
N VAL A 38 -5.18 3.08 9.85
CA VAL A 38 -3.89 3.00 10.53
C VAL A 38 -2.81 3.50 9.58
N LEU A 39 -2.19 4.61 9.96
CA LEU A 39 -1.16 5.31 9.20
C LEU A 39 0.21 4.71 9.54
N LEU A 40 0.70 3.80 8.69
CA LEU A 40 1.98 3.14 8.93
C LEU A 40 3.09 3.78 8.08
N GLY A 41 4.18 4.19 8.74
CA GLY A 41 5.34 4.80 8.10
C GLY A 41 6.43 5.17 9.11
N ARG A 42 7.56 5.69 8.61
CA ARG A 42 8.76 5.93 9.42
C ARG A 42 8.93 7.35 9.96
N ASN A 43 8.18 8.31 9.44
CA ASN A 43 8.36 9.73 9.80
C ASN A 43 7.14 10.24 10.55
N LEU A 44 7.27 10.36 11.88
CA LEU A 44 6.19 10.78 12.77
C LEU A 44 5.60 12.14 12.35
N ASN A 45 6.43 13.17 12.16
CA ASN A 45 5.95 14.51 11.86
C ASN A 45 5.13 14.59 10.56
N SER A 46 5.38 13.70 9.60
CA SER A 46 4.59 13.67 8.35
C SER A 46 3.36 12.77 8.46
N LEU A 47 3.35 11.80 9.37
CA LEU A 47 2.15 11.04 9.70
C LEU A 47 1.18 11.87 10.53
N GLU A 48 1.67 12.65 11.50
CA GLU A 48 0.87 13.59 12.30
C GLU A 48 0.11 14.59 11.41
N LYS A 49 0.73 15.10 10.35
CA LYS A 49 0.03 15.98 9.39
C LYS A 49 -1.13 15.30 8.68
N VAL A 50 -1.00 14.01 8.38
CA VAL A 50 -2.09 13.24 7.75
C VAL A 50 -3.16 12.88 8.78
N TYR A 51 -2.74 12.62 10.02
CA TYR A 51 -3.63 12.43 11.16
C TYR A 51 -4.52 13.67 11.35
N ASP A 52 -3.91 14.85 11.49
CA ASP A 52 -4.61 16.13 11.66
C ASP A 52 -5.58 16.41 10.49
N GLU A 53 -5.14 16.13 9.25
CA GLU A 53 -6.00 16.29 8.08
C GLU A 53 -7.23 15.38 8.10
N ILE A 54 -7.11 14.15 8.63
CA ILE A 54 -8.25 13.22 8.75
C ILE A 54 -9.16 13.66 9.90
N GLU A 55 -8.60 14.09 11.02
CA GLU A 55 -9.35 14.61 12.18
C GLU A 55 -10.18 15.84 11.80
N ASP A 56 -9.61 16.79 11.03
CA ASP A 56 -10.29 17.99 10.53
C ASP A 56 -11.50 17.67 9.59
N LEU A 57 -11.60 16.45 9.09
CA LEU A 57 -12.68 16.03 8.20
C LEU A 57 -13.91 15.41 8.91
N ASP A 58 -13.92 15.40 10.24
CA ASP A 58 -14.97 14.75 11.05
C ASP A 58 -15.14 13.26 10.70
N CYS A 59 -13.99 12.60 10.43
CA CYS A 59 -13.88 11.17 10.16
C CYS A 59 -13.59 10.39 11.46
N HIS A 60 -13.52 9.05 11.37
CA HIS A 60 -13.00 8.27 12.49
C HIS A 60 -11.55 8.64 12.76
N GLU A 61 -11.20 8.79 14.03
CA GLU A 61 -9.84 9.08 14.48
C GLU A 61 -8.87 8.01 13.94
N PRO A 62 -7.82 8.42 13.21
CA PRO A 62 -6.84 7.47 12.69
C PRO A 62 -5.85 7.04 13.78
N MET A 63 -5.13 5.95 13.57
CA MET A 63 -4.05 5.50 14.43
C MET A 63 -2.71 5.66 13.71
N ILE A 64 -1.66 6.13 14.41
CA ILE A 64 -0.30 6.16 13.88
C ILE A 64 0.45 4.90 14.36
N SER A 65 1.08 4.19 13.41
CA SER A 65 2.00 3.09 13.66
C SER A 65 3.36 3.40 13.05
N LEU A 66 4.37 3.64 13.91
CA LEU A 66 5.72 3.93 13.46
C LEU A 66 6.46 2.65 13.10
N MET A 67 6.97 2.57 11.87
CA MET A 67 7.83 1.48 11.43
C MET A 67 8.73 1.96 10.29
N ASP A 68 10.03 1.72 10.41
CA ASP A 68 10.98 1.88 9.31
C ASP A 68 11.30 0.52 8.69
N PHE A 69 10.81 0.28 7.49
CA PHE A 69 11.02 -0.97 6.77
C PHE A 69 12.49 -1.26 6.42
N GLU A 70 13.39 -0.27 6.49
CA GLU A 70 14.81 -0.50 6.27
C GLU A 70 15.47 -1.25 7.46
N THR A 71 14.92 -1.10 8.67
CA THR A 71 15.50 -1.62 9.91
C THR A 71 14.57 -2.53 10.71
N ALA A 72 13.29 -2.64 10.31
CA ALA A 72 12.30 -3.44 11.01
C ALA A 72 12.69 -4.92 11.11
N ASP A 73 12.56 -5.48 12.29
CA ASP A 73 12.79 -6.90 12.59
C ASP A 73 11.48 -7.66 12.87
N GLY A 74 11.59 -8.94 13.24
CA GLY A 74 10.41 -9.78 13.51
C GLY A 74 9.51 -9.25 14.63
N ASN A 75 10.09 -8.58 15.64
CA ASN A 75 9.35 -8.03 16.76
C ASN A 75 8.51 -6.82 16.34
N ASP A 76 9.02 -5.99 15.42
CA ASP A 76 8.29 -4.83 14.92
C ASP A 76 7.00 -5.27 14.19
N TYR A 77 7.08 -6.30 13.33
CA TYR A 77 5.89 -6.84 12.64
C TYR A 77 4.91 -7.47 13.62
N GLN A 78 5.41 -8.19 14.63
CA GLN A 78 4.58 -8.77 15.68
C GLN A 78 3.87 -7.69 16.49
N MET A 79 4.56 -6.60 16.83
CA MET A 79 3.99 -5.46 17.55
C MET A 79 2.85 -4.78 16.74
N VAL A 80 3.01 -4.65 15.43
CA VAL A 80 1.91 -4.11 14.58
C VAL A 80 0.69 -5.02 14.65
N TYR A 81 0.87 -6.35 14.58
CA TYR A 81 -0.22 -7.30 14.73
C TYR A 81 -0.90 -7.20 16.11
N GLU A 82 -0.13 -7.20 17.19
CA GLU A 82 -0.65 -7.12 18.57
C GLU A 82 -1.46 -5.83 18.77
N ASN A 83 -0.92 -4.68 18.35
CA ASN A 83 -1.64 -3.41 18.41
C ASN A 83 -2.95 -3.43 17.61
N MET A 84 -3.00 -4.11 16.45
CA MET A 84 -4.22 -4.26 15.66
C MET A 84 -5.26 -5.12 16.39
N MET A 85 -4.83 -6.22 16.99
CA MET A 85 -5.73 -7.13 17.70
C MET A 85 -6.25 -6.52 19.00
N ASP A 86 -5.38 -5.83 19.75
CA ASP A 86 -5.76 -5.19 21.01
C ASP A 86 -6.76 -4.03 20.81
N GLU A 87 -6.56 -3.22 19.76
CA GLU A 87 -7.40 -2.04 19.51
C GLU A 87 -8.67 -2.39 18.71
N PHE A 88 -8.59 -3.29 17.73
CA PHE A 88 -9.67 -3.52 16.78
C PHE A 88 -10.18 -4.96 16.70
N GLY A 89 -9.40 -5.93 17.16
CA GLY A 89 -9.72 -7.36 17.11
C GLY A 89 -9.75 -7.97 15.70
N LYS A 90 -9.48 -7.17 14.64
CA LYS A 90 -9.48 -7.61 13.24
C LYS A 90 -8.77 -6.61 12.33
N LEU A 91 -8.56 -7.00 11.08
CA LEU A 91 -8.13 -6.12 9.99
C LEU A 91 -8.97 -6.37 8.73
N ASP A 92 -9.61 -5.34 8.18
CA ASP A 92 -10.45 -5.47 6.98
C ASP A 92 -9.73 -5.06 5.68
N GLY A 93 -8.62 -4.34 5.78
CA GLY A 93 -7.88 -3.90 4.61
C GLY A 93 -6.40 -3.63 4.86
N LEU A 94 -5.58 -3.97 3.88
CA LEU A 94 -4.14 -3.72 3.91
C LEU A 94 -3.68 -3.14 2.58
N LEU A 95 -3.28 -1.87 2.56
CA LEU A 95 -2.65 -1.25 1.40
C LEU A 95 -1.13 -1.24 1.55
N LEU A 96 -0.47 -2.08 0.80
CA LEU A 96 0.98 -2.23 0.73
C LEU A 96 1.54 -1.30 -0.36
N ASN A 97 1.77 -0.03 0.02
CA ASN A 97 2.17 1.03 -0.91
C ASN A 97 3.60 1.54 -0.66
N ALA A 98 4.14 1.39 0.55
CA ALA A 98 5.49 1.83 0.87
C ALA A 98 6.53 1.21 -0.06
N SER A 99 7.38 2.04 -0.65
CA SER A 99 8.48 1.59 -1.51
C SER A 99 9.53 2.67 -1.68
N ILE A 100 10.72 2.27 -2.09
CA ILE A 100 11.83 3.16 -2.50
C ILE A 100 12.19 2.89 -3.96
N LEU A 101 12.69 3.91 -4.67
CA LEU A 101 13.02 3.80 -6.09
C LEU A 101 14.32 3.01 -6.32
N GLY A 102 15.29 3.11 -5.41
CA GLY A 102 16.64 2.64 -5.64
C GLY A 102 17.36 3.46 -6.73
N ASP A 103 18.41 2.91 -7.30
CA ASP A 103 19.19 3.56 -8.34
C ASP A 103 18.58 3.38 -9.74
N ARG A 104 18.83 4.36 -10.59
CA ARG A 104 18.51 4.36 -12.02
C ARG A 104 19.81 4.20 -12.82
N SER A 105 20.40 2.99 -12.82
CA SER A 105 21.67 2.69 -13.45
C SER A 105 21.65 1.36 -14.20
N PRO A 106 22.59 1.14 -15.16
CA PRO A 106 22.77 -0.17 -15.78
C PRO A 106 23.11 -1.24 -14.71
N ILE A 107 22.68 -2.48 -14.91
CA ILE A 107 22.95 -3.59 -13.97
C ILE A 107 24.47 -3.75 -13.70
N ALA A 108 25.31 -3.57 -14.72
CA ALA A 108 26.77 -3.67 -14.55
C ALA A 108 27.38 -2.67 -13.56
N HIS A 109 26.68 -1.58 -13.25
CA HIS A 109 27.11 -0.49 -12.37
C HIS A 109 26.14 -0.24 -11.21
N TYR A 110 25.17 -1.14 -11.02
CA TYR A 110 24.20 -1.01 -9.96
C TYR A 110 24.86 -1.26 -8.60
N ASP A 111 24.68 -0.35 -7.65
CA ASP A 111 25.21 -0.50 -6.32
C ASP A 111 24.55 -1.68 -5.58
N SER A 112 25.36 -2.60 -5.06
CA SER A 112 24.89 -3.84 -4.43
C SER A 112 24.11 -3.59 -3.13
N GLU A 113 24.54 -2.61 -2.33
CA GLU A 113 23.84 -2.28 -1.07
C GLU A 113 22.47 -1.65 -1.36
N THR A 114 22.41 -0.74 -2.32
CA THR A 114 21.15 -0.16 -2.79
C THR A 114 20.23 -1.22 -3.41
N TRP A 115 20.79 -2.22 -4.11
CA TRP A 115 20.01 -3.36 -4.61
C TRP A 115 19.35 -4.13 -3.46
N VAL A 116 20.13 -4.57 -2.50
CA VAL A 116 19.64 -5.35 -1.34
C VAL A 116 18.58 -4.55 -0.58
N ARG A 117 18.86 -3.28 -0.29
CA ARG A 117 17.93 -2.38 0.41
C ARG A 117 16.62 -2.22 -0.36
N THR A 118 16.68 -2.05 -1.68
CA THR A 118 15.48 -1.85 -2.50
C THR A 118 14.62 -3.12 -2.53
N ILE A 119 15.22 -4.29 -2.72
CA ILE A 119 14.52 -5.58 -2.65
C ILE A 119 13.92 -5.79 -1.26
N HIS A 120 14.69 -5.51 -0.21
CA HIS A 120 14.21 -5.63 1.17
C HIS A 120 12.96 -4.78 1.41
N VAL A 121 13.04 -3.46 1.20
CA VAL A 121 11.92 -2.54 1.47
C VAL A 121 10.71 -2.81 0.56
N ASN A 122 10.93 -3.09 -0.73
CA ASN A 122 9.82 -3.16 -1.68
C ASN A 122 9.16 -4.54 -1.78
N LEU A 123 9.83 -5.60 -1.34
CA LEU A 123 9.36 -6.97 -1.48
C LEU A 123 9.39 -7.74 -0.17
N THR A 124 10.55 -7.86 0.48
CA THR A 124 10.70 -8.70 1.68
C THR A 124 9.81 -8.20 2.82
N THR A 125 9.80 -6.88 3.07
CA THR A 125 8.98 -6.30 4.13
C THR A 125 7.47 -6.42 3.84
N GLN A 126 7.08 -6.33 2.58
CA GLN A 126 5.68 -6.51 2.18
C GLN A 126 5.21 -7.94 2.48
N PHE A 127 6.05 -8.93 2.19
CA PHE A 127 5.80 -10.33 2.59
C PHE A 127 5.72 -10.47 4.12
N LEU A 128 6.71 -9.93 4.86
CA LEU A 128 6.77 -10.07 6.32
C LEU A 128 5.56 -9.42 7.00
N LEU A 129 5.19 -8.22 6.58
CA LEU A 129 4.02 -7.52 7.13
C LEU A 129 2.72 -8.25 6.78
N THR A 130 2.56 -8.70 5.53
CA THR A 130 1.39 -9.49 5.13
C THR A 130 1.28 -10.74 5.99
N LYS A 131 2.38 -11.52 6.11
CA LYS A 131 2.42 -12.73 6.94
C LYS A 131 2.04 -12.46 8.40
N ALA A 132 2.55 -11.40 8.99
CA ALA A 132 2.25 -11.04 10.38
C ALA A 132 0.78 -10.65 10.58
N LEU A 133 0.17 -9.98 9.58
CA LEU A 133 -1.20 -9.49 9.66
C LEU A 133 -2.26 -10.48 9.13
N LEU A 134 -1.87 -11.61 8.51
CA LEU A 134 -2.82 -12.63 8.06
C LEU A 134 -3.80 -13.08 9.15
N PRO A 135 -3.37 -13.37 10.41
CA PRO A 135 -4.33 -13.76 11.44
C PRO A 135 -5.40 -12.70 11.72
N ALA A 136 -5.04 -11.40 11.70
CA ALA A 136 -5.99 -10.31 11.87
C ALA A 136 -6.94 -10.16 10.66
N LEU A 137 -6.45 -10.46 9.44
CA LEU A 137 -7.27 -10.48 8.22
C LEU A 137 -8.27 -11.63 8.20
N TYR A 138 -7.94 -12.79 8.79
CA TYR A 138 -8.86 -13.92 8.92
C TYR A 138 -10.06 -13.62 9.84
N GLU A 139 -9.93 -12.69 10.78
CA GLU A 139 -11.04 -12.24 11.64
C GLU A 139 -12.03 -11.31 10.90
N SER A 140 -11.74 -10.92 9.66
CA SER A 140 -12.64 -10.11 8.84
C SER A 140 -13.60 -10.99 8.02
N ASN A 141 -14.85 -10.56 7.90
CA ASN A 141 -15.82 -11.19 7.01
C ASN A 141 -15.57 -10.86 5.51
N SER A 142 -14.80 -9.82 5.22
CA SER A 142 -14.46 -9.39 3.85
C SER A 142 -13.23 -8.50 3.88
N ALA A 143 -12.04 -9.11 3.80
CA ALA A 143 -10.78 -8.40 3.78
C ALA A 143 -10.27 -8.16 2.36
N SER A 144 -9.50 -7.08 2.17
CA SER A 144 -8.83 -6.75 0.90
C SER A 144 -7.37 -6.37 1.13
N VAL A 145 -6.46 -7.09 0.50
CA VAL A 145 -5.02 -6.79 0.48
C VAL A 145 -4.66 -6.29 -0.90
N ILE A 146 -4.13 -5.06 -0.96
CA ILE A 146 -3.76 -4.40 -2.20
C ILE A 146 -2.26 -4.13 -2.20
N PHE A 147 -1.56 -4.69 -3.17
CA PHE A 147 -0.15 -4.43 -3.42
C PHE A 147 0.01 -3.34 -4.49
N THR A 148 0.74 -2.28 -4.20
CA THR A 148 1.09 -1.26 -5.21
C THR A 148 2.21 -1.78 -6.09
N SER A 149 1.86 -2.13 -7.32
CA SER A 149 2.75 -2.56 -8.39
C SER A 149 3.22 -1.39 -9.27
N SER A 150 3.65 -1.67 -10.47
CA SER A 150 4.11 -0.70 -11.48
C SER A 150 4.09 -1.32 -12.86
N GLY A 151 4.02 -0.52 -13.92
CA GLY A 151 4.21 -1.00 -15.29
C GLY A 151 5.58 -1.69 -15.50
N VAL A 152 6.61 -1.29 -14.73
CA VAL A 152 7.91 -1.99 -14.74
C VAL A 152 7.96 -3.25 -13.87
N GLY A 153 6.89 -3.59 -13.19
CA GLY A 153 6.66 -4.88 -12.55
C GLY A 153 6.02 -5.92 -13.49
N LYS A 154 5.57 -5.49 -14.69
CA LYS A 154 5.01 -6.36 -15.75
C LYS A 154 5.98 -6.51 -16.93
N ILE A 155 6.73 -5.44 -17.23
CA ILE A 155 7.71 -5.41 -18.33
C ILE A 155 8.99 -4.76 -17.81
N GLY A 156 10.09 -5.53 -17.75
CA GLY A 156 11.40 -5.02 -17.35
C GLY A 156 11.92 -3.96 -18.33
N LYS A 157 12.48 -2.88 -17.80
CA LYS A 157 13.06 -1.80 -18.60
C LYS A 157 14.48 -1.50 -18.14
N ALA A 158 15.33 -1.12 -19.09
CA ALA A 158 16.70 -0.68 -18.79
C ALA A 158 16.72 0.41 -17.71
N PHE A 159 17.70 0.36 -16.83
CA PHE A 159 17.91 1.28 -15.70
C PHE A 159 16.90 1.21 -14.55
N TRP A 160 16.04 0.20 -14.52
CA TRP A 160 15.06 0.04 -13.41
C TRP A 160 15.45 -1.03 -12.38
N GLY A 161 16.54 -1.75 -12.62
CA GLY A 161 17.22 -2.68 -11.71
C GLY A 161 16.34 -3.30 -10.60
N ALA A 162 16.73 -3.10 -9.37
CA ALA A 162 16.08 -3.65 -8.19
C ALA A 162 14.60 -3.23 -8.06
N TYR A 163 14.24 -2.00 -8.45
CA TYR A 163 12.84 -1.57 -8.40
C TYR A 163 11.95 -2.45 -9.28
N SER A 164 12.35 -2.66 -10.56
CA SER A 164 11.58 -3.52 -11.47
C SER A 164 11.49 -4.94 -10.94
N VAL A 165 12.62 -5.52 -10.50
CA VAL A 165 12.64 -6.89 -9.92
C VAL A 165 11.74 -6.99 -8.71
N SER A 166 11.77 -6.00 -7.81
CA SER A 166 10.90 -6.00 -6.63
C SER A 166 9.41 -5.95 -7.00
N LYS A 167 9.04 -5.17 -8.03
CA LYS A 167 7.64 -5.07 -8.47
C LYS A 167 7.17 -6.31 -9.22
N PHE A 168 8.03 -7.02 -9.97
CA PHE A 168 7.74 -8.37 -10.46
C PHE A 168 7.53 -9.35 -9.31
N GLY A 169 8.35 -9.29 -8.25
CA GLY A 169 8.19 -10.09 -7.05
C GLY A 169 6.86 -9.84 -6.34
N ILE A 170 6.40 -8.60 -6.30
CA ILE A 170 5.08 -8.22 -5.73
C ILE A 170 3.92 -8.81 -6.55
N GLU A 171 4.00 -8.76 -7.89
CA GLU A 171 3.00 -9.40 -8.75
C GLU A 171 2.94 -10.92 -8.49
N ALA A 172 4.10 -11.58 -8.39
CA ALA A 172 4.17 -13.00 -8.06
C ALA A 172 3.65 -13.30 -6.64
N LEU A 173 4.01 -12.50 -5.63
CA LEU A 173 3.53 -12.67 -4.25
C LEU A 173 2.00 -12.56 -4.17
N SER A 174 1.41 -11.59 -4.85
CA SER A 174 -0.03 -11.44 -4.91
C SER A 174 -0.73 -12.65 -5.53
N GLN A 175 -0.17 -13.21 -6.63
CA GLN A 175 -0.69 -14.40 -7.29
C GLN A 175 -0.59 -15.65 -6.40
N ILE A 176 0.53 -15.83 -5.69
CA ILE A 176 0.73 -16.93 -4.74
C ILE A 176 -0.32 -16.85 -3.63
N LEU A 177 -0.43 -15.69 -2.97
CA LEU A 177 -1.39 -15.48 -1.89
C LEU A 177 -2.83 -15.67 -2.36
N SER A 178 -3.17 -15.22 -3.57
CA SER A 178 -4.51 -15.44 -4.10
C SER A 178 -4.79 -16.91 -4.38
N SER A 179 -3.82 -17.67 -4.87
CA SER A 179 -3.97 -19.10 -5.12
C SER A 179 -4.06 -19.92 -3.82
N GLU A 180 -3.37 -19.50 -2.76
CA GLU A 180 -3.43 -20.12 -1.44
C GLU A 180 -4.76 -19.87 -0.71
N HIS A 181 -5.56 -18.87 -1.17
CA HIS A 181 -6.78 -18.42 -0.50
C HIS A 181 -8.02 -18.47 -1.43
N ASP A 182 -8.00 -19.32 -2.47
CA ASP A 182 -8.96 -19.24 -3.60
C ASP A 182 -10.40 -19.63 -3.23
N ASP A 183 -10.68 -20.60 -2.39
CA ASP A 183 -12.04 -21.11 -2.20
C ASP A 183 -12.61 -21.01 -0.77
N GLU A 184 -11.82 -20.68 0.24
CA GLU A 184 -12.23 -20.86 1.64
C GLU A 184 -12.10 -19.60 2.51
N THR A 185 -11.56 -18.50 1.97
CA THR A 185 -11.33 -17.29 2.77
C THR A 185 -12.06 -16.06 2.23
N SER A 186 -12.43 -15.19 3.16
CA SER A 186 -12.99 -13.88 2.85
C SER A 186 -11.93 -12.83 2.44
N ILE A 187 -10.67 -13.25 2.17
CA ILE A 187 -9.55 -12.34 1.88
C ILE A 187 -9.28 -12.30 0.37
N ARG A 188 -9.27 -11.10 -0.20
CA ARG A 188 -8.89 -10.86 -1.59
C ARG A 188 -7.49 -10.27 -1.66
N PHE A 189 -6.65 -10.80 -2.55
CA PHE A 189 -5.30 -10.29 -2.85
C PHE A 189 -5.27 -9.78 -4.28
N ASN A 190 -4.90 -8.52 -4.47
CA ASN A 190 -4.81 -7.91 -5.79
C ASN A 190 -3.61 -6.96 -5.88
N CYS A 191 -3.11 -6.76 -7.09
CA CYS A 191 -2.16 -5.70 -7.40
C CYS A 191 -2.86 -4.51 -8.03
N ILE A 192 -2.34 -3.30 -7.79
CA ILE A 192 -2.70 -2.10 -8.53
C ILE A 192 -1.45 -1.42 -9.10
N ASN A 193 -1.44 -1.17 -10.40
CA ASN A 193 -0.46 -0.33 -11.06
C ASN A 193 -1.01 1.11 -11.13
N PRO A 194 -0.50 2.06 -10.34
CA PRO A 194 -1.05 3.42 -10.31
C PRO A 194 -0.81 4.22 -11.60
N GLY A 195 0.06 3.73 -12.48
CA GLY A 195 0.48 4.47 -13.67
C GLY A 195 1.38 5.67 -13.35
N ALA A 196 1.48 6.59 -14.30
CA ALA A 196 2.27 7.81 -14.16
C ALA A 196 1.56 8.82 -13.27
N THR A 197 1.93 8.89 -11.98
CA THR A 197 1.27 9.69 -10.95
C THR A 197 2.23 10.75 -10.41
N LYS A 198 1.76 11.97 -10.19
CA LYS A 198 2.52 13.10 -9.68
C LYS A 198 2.92 12.87 -8.23
N THR A 199 4.12 12.36 -8.03
CA THR A 199 4.70 12.03 -6.71
C THR A 199 6.18 12.41 -6.67
N LYS A 200 6.75 12.51 -5.46
CA LYS A 200 8.19 12.71 -5.28
C LYS A 200 9.01 11.61 -5.95
N MET A 201 8.57 10.35 -5.86
CA MET A 201 9.23 9.21 -6.51
C MET A 201 9.19 9.34 -8.04
N ARG A 202 8.06 9.75 -8.63
CA ARG A 202 7.95 10.00 -10.07
C ARG A 202 8.92 11.08 -10.52
N LYS A 203 9.00 12.18 -9.77
CA LYS A 203 9.94 13.27 -10.05
C LYS A 203 11.41 12.81 -10.01
N GLN A 204 11.76 11.95 -9.05
CA GLN A 204 13.10 11.36 -9.00
C GLN A 204 13.37 10.44 -10.20
N ALA A 205 12.38 9.63 -10.60
CA ALA A 205 12.52 8.72 -11.74
C ALA A 205 12.60 9.46 -13.09
N TYR A 206 11.92 10.59 -13.23
CA TYR A 206 11.80 11.36 -14.45
C TYR A 206 11.92 12.89 -14.16
N PRO A 207 13.14 13.39 -13.87
CA PRO A 207 13.33 14.78 -13.43
C PRO A 207 12.87 15.86 -14.42
N TYR A 208 12.87 15.52 -15.72
CA TYR A 208 12.53 16.43 -16.82
C TYR A 208 11.12 16.21 -17.40
N GLU A 209 10.32 15.32 -16.79
CA GLU A 209 8.94 15.08 -17.23
C GLU A 209 8.06 16.28 -16.91
N ASP A 210 7.16 16.60 -17.84
CA ASP A 210 6.14 17.63 -17.59
C ASP A 210 5.11 17.09 -16.58
N GLU A 211 5.16 17.66 -15.37
CA GLU A 211 4.24 17.25 -14.30
C GLU A 211 2.79 17.67 -14.56
N SER A 212 2.52 18.56 -15.50
CA SER A 212 1.15 19.03 -15.80
C SER A 212 0.29 17.96 -16.47
N ILE A 213 0.91 16.98 -17.12
CA ILE A 213 0.21 15.84 -17.76
C ILE A 213 -0.01 14.66 -16.83
N LEU A 214 0.55 14.70 -15.61
CA LEU A 214 0.44 13.63 -14.63
C LEU A 214 -0.82 13.79 -13.79
N LYS A 215 -1.51 12.69 -13.54
CA LYS A 215 -2.59 12.67 -12.55
C LYS A 215 -2.06 12.90 -11.15
N ASN A 216 -2.78 13.65 -10.35
CA ASN A 216 -2.54 13.73 -8.92
C ASN A 216 -2.95 12.42 -8.23
N PRO A 217 -2.33 12.06 -7.09
CA PRO A 217 -2.71 10.86 -6.34
C PRO A 217 -4.21 10.76 -6.05
N GLU A 218 -4.86 11.88 -5.75
CA GLU A 218 -6.29 11.98 -5.41
C GLU A 218 -7.20 11.52 -6.55
N GLU A 219 -6.78 11.68 -7.80
CA GLU A 219 -7.54 11.29 -8.99
C GLU A 219 -7.58 9.77 -9.22
N LEU A 220 -6.76 9.00 -8.48
CA LEU A 220 -6.72 7.54 -8.55
C LEU A 220 -7.65 6.88 -7.52
N MET A 221 -8.14 7.62 -6.54
CA MET A 221 -8.72 7.07 -5.32
C MET A 221 -10.03 6.32 -5.56
N GLU A 222 -10.75 6.58 -6.64
CA GLU A 222 -11.94 5.80 -6.98
C GLU A 222 -11.64 4.30 -7.10
N LYS A 223 -10.56 3.92 -7.82
CA LYS A 223 -10.14 2.51 -7.95
C LYS A 223 -9.59 1.92 -6.65
N TYR A 224 -8.87 2.70 -5.86
CA TYR A 224 -8.37 2.26 -4.55
C TYR A 224 -9.51 2.00 -3.57
N ILE A 225 -10.53 2.88 -3.53
CA ILE A 225 -11.73 2.70 -2.72
C ILE A 225 -12.52 1.47 -3.19
N TRP A 226 -12.72 1.32 -4.51
CA TRP A 226 -13.41 0.17 -5.07
C TRP A 226 -12.73 -1.14 -4.72
N LEU A 227 -11.40 -1.26 -4.92
CA LEU A 227 -10.65 -2.47 -4.56
C LEU A 227 -10.72 -2.79 -3.06
N MET A 228 -10.76 -1.77 -2.20
CA MET A 228 -10.83 -1.93 -0.76
C MET A 228 -12.25 -2.24 -0.25
N SER A 229 -13.27 -1.93 -1.04
CA SER A 229 -14.68 -2.12 -0.69
C SER A 229 -15.21 -3.50 -1.06
N ASP A 230 -16.41 -3.82 -0.60
CA ASP A 230 -17.11 -5.07 -0.95
C ASP A 230 -17.65 -5.09 -2.39
N GLU A 231 -17.65 -3.93 -3.08
CA GLU A 231 -18.00 -3.84 -4.50
C GLU A 231 -17.04 -4.65 -5.41
N SER A 232 -15.82 -4.91 -4.95
CA SER A 232 -14.83 -5.74 -5.63
C SER A 232 -14.76 -7.18 -5.11
N SER A 233 -15.83 -7.67 -4.47
CA SER A 233 -15.87 -9.01 -3.84
C SER A 233 -15.51 -10.16 -4.78
N THR A 234 -15.74 -10.02 -6.07
CA THR A 234 -15.39 -11.00 -7.11
C THR A 234 -14.02 -10.77 -7.75
N THR A 235 -13.26 -9.74 -7.31
CA THR A 235 -11.94 -9.38 -7.85
C THR A 235 -10.87 -9.95 -6.94
N HIS A 236 -10.22 -11.02 -7.40
CA HIS A 236 -9.20 -11.75 -6.67
C HIS A 236 -8.09 -12.21 -7.62
N GLY A 237 -6.83 -12.16 -7.21
CA GLY A 237 -5.67 -12.55 -8.02
C GLY A 237 -5.41 -11.65 -9.23
N GLN A 238 -5.98 -10.45 -9.26
CA GLN A 238 -5.91 -9.57 -10.42
C GLN A 238 -4.82 -8.50 -10.27
N SER A 239 -4.26 -8.09 -11.40
CA SER A 239 -3.38 -6.92 -11.51
C SER A 239 -4.09 -5.81 -12.28
N ILE A 240 -4.57 -4.82 -11.55
CA ILE A 240 -5.46 -3.75 -12.04
C ILE A 240 -4.65 -2.51 -12.44
N ASP A 241 -4.98 -1.89 -13.54
CA ASP A 241 -4.43 -0.59 -13.90
C ASP A 241 -5.23 0.55 -13.22
N GLY A 242 -4.52 1.42 -12.51
CA GLY A 242 -5.08 2.54 -11.75
C GLY A 242 -5.54 3.71 -12.62
N GLN A 243 -5.09 3.76 -13.87
CA GLN A 243 -5.44 4.82 -14.83
C GLN A 243 -6.09 4.25 -16.08
#